data_04578d820274811e7f56f52485375e28
#
_entry.id   04578d820274811e7f56f52485375e28
#
_cell.length_a   1.000
_cell.length_b   1.000
_cell.length_c   1.000
_cell.angle_alpha   90.00
_cell.angle_beta   90.00
_cell.angle_gamma   90.00
#
_symmetry.space_group_name_H-M   'P 1'
#
loop_
_entity.id
_entity.type
_entity.pdbx_description
1 polymer ?
#
loop_
_entity_poly.entity_id
_entity_poly.type
_entity_poly.pdbx_seq_one_letter_code
_entity_poly.pdbx_strand_id
1 'polypeptide(L)'
;MSDSIKHECGIALIRLRKPFQYYLDKYNNPMYGLKKLYLMMEKQVNRGQDGAGVANIKINVKPGHRYISRYRSVEPEAVSDIFGKIDKKFKKANKLAKETKRDTGIDASKDAVWWQDNVAFTGEVLLGHLRYGTHGQNEIENCHPMLRQNNWRSRNLVMAGNFNMTNVDDLFDKLVSLGQHPKEKVDTVTVMEKIGHFLDEENQRQFLKYRDKYENPELSDILAEKIDLMRVLERSCKDFDGGYAMVGMTGSGSAFVARDPAGIRPAFYYMDDEVVVVASEKQAIKTSFDCEYSEIKEVTPGHALVIAMDGSVKEAAFIDRLEQKSCSFERIYFSRGSDPDIYHERKKLGQLL
;
A
#
# COMPACT_ATOMS: atom_id res chain seq x y z
N MET A 1 -18.52 -32.16 1.30
CA MET A 1 -17.97 -31.09 2.15
C MET A 1 -17.52 -30.01 1.20
N SER A 2 -18.14 -28.84 1.24
CA SER A 2 -17.64 -27.70 0.44
C SER A 2 -16.29 -27.30 1.00
N ASP A 3 -15.27 -27.21 0.16
CA ASP A 3 -14.01 -26.63 0.57
C ASP A 3 -14.27 -25.25 1.14
N SER A 4 -13.70 -24.96 2.30
CA SER A 4 -13.82 -23.64 2.90
C SER A 4 -13.19 -22.63 1.93
N ILE A 5 -13.98 -21.63 1.52
CA ILE A 5 -13.50 -20.53 0.70
C ILE A 5 -12.38 -19.85 1.48
N LYS A 6 -11.16 -19.95 0.94
CA LYS A 6 -9.95 -19.39 1.55
C LYS A 6 -9.39 -18.37 0.58
N HIS A 7 -8.94 -17.21 1.05
CA HIS A 7 -8.06 -16.28 0.35
C HIS A 7 -8.67 -15.04 -0.31
N GLU A 8 -9.15 -14.10 0.50
CA GLU A 8 -9.40 -12.75 -0.03
C GLU A 8 -8.99 -11.68 0.98
N CYS A 9 -7.87 -11.04 0.75
CA CYS A 9 -7.44 -9.88 1.51
C CYS A 9 -7.96 -8.57 0.88
N GLY A 10 -8.01 -7.49 1.66
CA GLY A 10 -8.31 -6.15 1.16
C GLY A 10 -7.07 -5.26 1.16
N ILE A 11 -6.82 -4.55 0.07
CA ILE A 11 -5.78 -3.52 -0.02
C ILE A 11 -6.39 -2.13 -0.12
N ALA A 12 -5.71 -1.14 0.46
CA ALA A 12 -6.04 0.27 0.35
C ALA A 12 -4.75 1.10 0.32
N LEU A 13 -4.55 1.92 -0.71
CA LEU A 13 -3.43 2.85 -0.82
C LEU A 13 -3.95 4.25 -1.05
N ILE A 14 -3.37 5.23 -0.37
CA ILE A 14 -3.59 6.66 -0.62
C ILE A 14 -2.24 7.35 -0.79
N ARG A 15 -2.06 8.07 -1.89
CA ARG A 15 -0.97 9.03 -2.09
C ARG A 15 -1.56 10.42 -2.13
N LEU A 16 -1.27 11.23 -1.13
CA LEU A 16 -1.57 12.66 -1.09
C LEU A 16 -0.61 13.40 -2.03
N ARG A 17 -1.10 13.98 -3.12
CA ARG A 17 -0.29 14.57 -4.20
C ARG A 17 0.24 15.97 -3.89
N LYS A 18 -0.42 16.68 -2.98
CA LYS A 18 0.01 18.01 -2.51
C LYS A 18 0.86 17.87 -1.23
N PRO A 19 1.64 18.88 -0.84
CA PRO A 19 2.32 18.90 0.45
C PRO A 19 1.34 18.74 1.63
N PHE A 20 1.78 18.15 2.73
CA PHE A 20 0.93 17.91 3.91
C PHE A 20 0.26 19.20 4.43
N GLN A 21 0.93 20.36 4.33
CA GLN A 21 0.38 21.66 4.70
C GLN A 21 -0.91 22.00 3.94
N TYR A 22 -1.01 21.67 2.65
CA TYR A 22 -2.21 21.88 1.85
C TYR A 22 -3.45 21.24 2.45
N TYR A 23 -3.33 19.97 2.91
CA TYR A 23 -4.47 19.25 3.51
C TYR A 23 -4.79 19.78 4.91
N LEU A 24 -3.77 20.18 5.66
CA LEU A 24 -3.95 20.83 6.95
C LEU A 24 -4.73 22.13 6.82
N ASP A 25 -4.40 22.97 5.84
CA ASP A 25 -5.06 24.25 5.59
C ASP A 25 -6.48 24.08 5.04
N LYS A 26 -6.64 23.22 4.01
CA LYS A 26 -7.92 23.02 3.32
C LYS A 26 -8.96 22.32 4.21
N TYR A 27 -8.55 21.27 4.92
CA TYR A 27 -9.45 20.44 5.70
C TYR A 27 -9.38 20.70 7.19
N ASN A 28 -8.49 21.58 7.66
CA ASN A 28 -8.22 21.88 9.06
C ASN A 28 -8.08 20.61 9.92
N ASN A 29 -7.44 19.59 9.37
CA ASN A 29 -7.37 18.25 9.97
C ASN A 29 -6.09 17.52 9.60
N PRO A 30 -5.15 17.32 10.55
CA PRO A 30 -3.91 16.60 10.31
C PRO A 30 -4.11 15.08 10.05
N MET A 31 -5.32 14.57 10.29
CA MET A 31 -5.69 13.17 10.05
C MET A 31 -6.44 12.97 8.73
N TYR A 32 -6.45 13.93 7.79
CA TYR A 32 -7.24 13.82 6.56
C TYR A 32 -7.01 12.48 5.85
N GLY A 33 -5.80 12.17 5.45
CA GLY A 33 -5.47 10.90 4.76
C GLY A 33 -5.78 9.66 5.60
N LEU A 34 -5.51 9.71 6.90
CA LEU A 34 -5.81 8.60 7.82
C LEU A 34 -7.31 8.34 7.95
N LYS A 35 -8.14 9.39 8.02
CA LYS A 35 -9.61 9.22 8.07
C LYS A 35 -10.14 8.64 6.77
N LYS A 36 -9.60 9.05 5.63
CA LYS A 36 -9.93 8.46 4.33
C LYS A 36 -9.53 6.99 4.27
N LEU A 37 -8.31 6.65 4.72
CA LEU A 37 -7.84 5.26 4.79
C LEU A 37 -8.72 4.41 5.72
N TYR A 38 -9.09 4.93 6.89
CA TYR A 38 -10.01 4.27 7.81
C TYR A 38 -11.33 3.91 7.12
N LEU A 39 -11.96 4.88 6.44
CA LEU A 39 -13.20 4.65 5.70
C LEU A 39 -13.05 3.60 4.61
N MET A 40 -11.95 3.63 3.86
CA MET A 40 -11.67 2.62 2.83
C MET A 40 -11.54 1.22 3.43
N MET A 41 -10.86 1.08 4.57
CA MET A 41 -10.70 -0.20 5.26
C MET A 41 -12.03 -0.69 5.82
N GLU A 42 -12.81 0.18 6.48
CA GLU A 42 -14.16 -0.17 6.98
C GLU A 42 -15.11 -0.62 5.87
N LYS A 43 -15.01 0.01 4.69
CA LYS A 43 -15.82 -0.37 3.52
C LYS A 43 -15.40 -1.70 2.89
N GLN A 44 -14.24 -2.24 3.25
CA GLN A 44 -13.70 -3.50 2.76
C GLN A 44 -13.57 -4.57 3.87
N VAL A 45 -14.08 -4.33 5.07
CA VAL A 45 -13.93 -5.24 6.22
C VAL A 45 -14.46 -6.66 5.95
N ASN A 46 -15.45 -6.80 5.05
CA ASN A 46 -15.96 -8.08 4.59
C ASN A 46 -14.90 -8.97 3.91
N ARG A 47 -13.80 -8.40 3.42
CA ARG A 47 -12.71 -9.13 2.76
C ARG A 47 -11.75 -9.80 3.73
N GLY A 48 -11.51 -9.20 4.90
CA GLY A 48 -10.58 -9.75 5.87
C GLY A 48 -10.88 -9.28 7.29
N GLN A 49 -11.13 -10.25 8.18
CA GLN A 49 -11.49 -10.02 9.58
C GLN A 49 -10.48 -10.64 10.56
N ASP A 50 -9.47 -11.36 10.07
CA ASP A 50 -8.49 -12.07 10.90
C ASP A 50 -7.28 -11.20 11.27
N GLY A 51 -7.31 -9.94 10.89
CA GLY A 51 -6.30 -8.94 11.21
C GLY A 51 -6.31 -7.77 10.25
N ALA A 52 -5.62 -6.74 10.64
CA ALA A 52 -5.43 -5.54 9.84
C ALA A 52 -4.05 -4.93 10.07
N GLY A 53 -3.64 -4.08 9.13
CA GLY A 53 -2.44 -3.29 9.32
C GLY A 53 -2.45 -2.01 8.51
N VAL A 54 -1.72 -1.04 9.03
CA VAL A 54 -1.57 0.29 8.43
C VAL A 54 -0.11 0.69 8.43
N ALA A 55 0.36 1.23 7.33
CA ALA A 55 1.66 1.87 7.23
C ALA A 55 1.54 3.27 6.61
N ASN A 56 2.52 4.12 6.90
CA ASN A 56 2.59 5.48 6.41
C ASN A 56 4.04 5.89 6.18
N ILE A 57 4.27 6.62 5.09
CA ILE A 57 5.56 7.21 4.72
C ILE A 57 5.44 8.73 4.71
N LYS A 58 6.34 9.41 5.41
CA LYS A 58 6.57 10.85 5.30
C LYS A 58 7.66 11.12 4.26
N ILE A 59 7.40 12.00 3.31
CA ILE A 59 8.31 12.22 2.18
C ILE A 59 9.44 13.18 2.56
N ASN A 60 9.10 14.35 3.07
CA ASN A 60 10.04 15.43 3.34
C ASN A 60 10.40 15.51 4.83
N VAL A 61 11.17 14.54 5.32
CA VAL A 61 11.58 14.48 6.72
C VAL A 61 13.10 14.52 6.82
N LYS A 62 13.61 15.34 7.75
CA LYS A 62 15.04 15.48 8.01
C LYS A 62 15.65 14.17 8.57
N PRO A 63 16.94 13.89 8.30
CA PRO A 63 17.65 12.80 8.95
C PRO A 63 17.51 12.85 10.49
N GLY A 64 17.37 11.68 11.12
CA GLY A 64 17.11 11.55 12.55
C GLY A 64 15.63 11.50 12.94
N HIS A 65 14.73 11.84 12.05
CA HIS A 65 13.28 11.74 12.28
C HIS A 65 12.70 10.46 11.68
N ARG A 66 11.68 9.90 12.35
CA ARG A 66 10.99 8.71 11.88
C ARG A 66 10.09 9.03 10.69
N TYR A 67 10.38 8.43 9.52
CA TYR A 67 9.61 8.61 8.29
C TYR A 67 8.71 7.42 7.92
N ILE A 68 8.96 6.22 8.46
CA ILE A 68 8.08 5.06 8.31
C ILE A 68 7.36 4.80 9.62
N SER A 69 6.04 4.71 9.57
CA SER A 69 5.20 4.32 10.69
C SER A 69 4.36 3.11 10.29
N ARG A 70 4.23 2.10 11.18
CA ARG A 70 3.47 0.88 10.93
C ARG A 70 2.81 0.39 12.21
N TYR A 71 1.51 0.04 12.10
CA TYR A 71 0.77 -0.74 13.09
C TYR A 71 0.11 -1.94 12.44
N ARG A 72 0.05 -3.03 13.19
CA ARG A 72 -0.67 -4.25 12.82
C ARG A 72 -1.45 -4.73 14.04
N SER A 73 -2.55 -5.42 13.81
CA SER A 73 -3.39 -6.01 14.86
C SER A 73 -4.04 -7.29 14.35
N VAL A 74 -4.19 -8.24 15.24
CA VAL A 74 -4.94 -9.50 15.05
C VAL A 74 -6.08 -9.61 16.05
N GLU A 75 -6.41 -8.51 16.71
CA GLU A 75 -7.57 -8.41 17.59
C GLU A 75 -8.87 -8.56 16.79
N PRO A 76 -9.98 -8.99 17.39
CA PRO A 76 -11.25 -9.18 16.69
C PRO A 76 -11.74 -7.96 15.91
N GLU A 77 -11.45 -6.75 16.40
CA GLU A 77 -11.73 -5.48 15.73
C GLU A 77 -10.43 -4.77 15.34
N ALA A 78 -9.59 -5.46 14.57
CA ALA A 78 -8.23 -5.01 14.27
C ALA A 78 -8.15 -3.60 13.70
N VAL A 79 -9.08 -3.19 12.84
CA VAL A 79 -9.13 -1.83 12.27
C VAL A 79 -9.37 -0.81 13.37
N SER A 80 -10.40 -1.01 14.20
CA SER A 80 -10.73 -0.12 15.32
C SER A 80 -9.59 -0.03 16.34
N ASP A 81 -8.92 -1.15 16.66
CA ASP A 81 -7.76 -1.19 17.56
C ASP A 81 -6.61 -0.33 17.04
N ILE A 82 -6.25 -0.48 15.75
CA ILE A 82 -5.16 0.29 15.12
C ILE A 82 -5.48 1.78 15.13
N PHE A 83 -6.65 2.16 14.61
CA PHE A 83 -7.01 3.58 14.50
C PHE A 83 -7.26 4.21 15.86
N GLY A 84 -7.74 3.46 16.87
CA GLY A 84 -7.83 3.90 18.26
C GLY A 84 -6.46 4.21 18.88
N LYS A 85 -5.43 3.39 18.58
CA LYS A 85 -4.03 3.66 18.99
C LYS A 85 -3.45 4.91 18.31
N ILE A 86 -3.75 5.10 17.02
CA ILE A 86 -3.33 6.28 16.26
C ILE A 86 -4.02 7.54 16.81
N ASP A 87 -5.34 7.51 17.01
CA ASP A 87 -6.13 8.64 17.53
C ASP A 87 -5.62 9.13 18.90
N LYS A 88 -5.24 8.20 19.79
CA LYS A 88 -4.63 8.56 21.08
C LYS A 88 -3.35 9.39 20.91
N LYS A 89 -2.53 9.12 19.89
CA LYS A 89 -1.31 9.90 19.59
C LYS A 89 -1.66 11.30 19.10
N PHE A 90 -2.64 11.44 18.22
CA PHE A 90 -3.11 12.74 17.74
C PHE A 90 -3.77 13.56 18.85
N LYS A 91 -4.56 12.94 19.74
CA LYS A 91 -5.12 13.62 20.92
C LYS A 91 -4.03 14.16 21.86
N LYS A 92 -2.98 13.35 22.11
CA LYS A 92 -1.82 13.80 22.92
C LYS A 92 -1.10 14.97 22.25
N ALA A 93 -0.86 14.89 20.94
CA ALA A 93 -0.21 15.97 20.20
C ALA A 93 -1.06 17.25 20.14
N ASN A 94 -2.37 17.15 19.97
CA ASN A 94 -3.27 18.30 20.05
C ASN A 94 -3.21 18.99 21.43
N LYS A 95 -3.07 18.23 22.52
CA LYS A 95 -2.87 18.80 23.84
C LYS A 95 -1.56 19.57 23.91
N LEU A 96 -0.47 18.99 23.42
CA LEU A 96 0.85 19.63 23.38
C LEU A 96 0.82 20.91 22.53
N ALA A 97 0.17 20.91 21.36
CA ALA A 97 0.04 22.09 20.51
C ALA A 97 -0.70 23.23 21.20
N LYS A 98 -1.75 22.92 22.00
CA LYS A 98 -2.47 23.91 22.80
C LYS A 98 -1.62 24.49 23.94
N GLU A 99 -0.81 23.66 24.60
CA GLU A 99 0.16 24.07 25.61
C GLU A 99 1.21 25.00 24.99
N THR A 100 1.79 24.63 23.85
CA THR A 100 2.74 25.46 23.10
C THR A 100 2.13 26.81 22.74
N LYS A 101 0.89 26.83 22.24
CA LYS A 101 0.19 28.10 21.91
C LYS A 101 0.00 28.99 23.13
N ARG A 102 -0.35 28.41 24.29
CA ARG A 102 -0.50 29.17 25.55
C ARG A 102 0.83 29.79 26.00
N ASP A 103 1.92 29.01 25.89
CA ASP A 103 3.21 29.39 26.47
C ASP A 103 4.04 30.29 25.51
N THR A 104 3.88 30.16 24.19
CA THR A 104 4.66 30.89 23.17
C THR A 104 3.84 31.82 22.29
N GLY A 105 2.52 31.75 22.32
CA GLY A 105 1.63 32.45 21.38
C GLY A 105 1.56 31.82 19.98
N ILE A 106 2.40 30.83 19.66
CA ILE A 106 2.49 30.20 18.33
C ILE A 106 1.51 29.03 18.25
N ASP A 107 0.63 29.04 17.25
CA ASP A 107 -0.31 27.95 17.01
C ASP A 107 0.34 26.80 16.23
N ALA A 108 1.06 25.94 16.94
CA ALA A 108 1.73 24.77 16.36
C ALA A 108 0.78 23.81 15.63
N SER A 109 -0.53 23.83 15.92
CA SER A 109 -1.52 22.99 15.23
C SER A 109 -1.74 23.38 13.77
N LYS A 110 -1.27 24.53 13.32
CA LYS A 110 -1.33 25.04 11.95
C LYS A 110 -0.07 24.72 11.13
N ASP A 111 0.96 24.15 11.74
CA ASP A 111 2.25 23.87 11.11
C ASP A 111 2.39 22.39 10.75
N ALA A 112 2.47 22.07 9.47
CA ALA A 112 2.67 20.72 8.97
C ALA A 112 4.00 20.10 9.43
N VAL A 113 5.08 20.90 9.49
CA VAL A 113 6.39 20.43 9.92
C VAL A 113 6.31 20.01 11.38
N TRP A 114 5.65 20.81 12.23
CA TRP A 114 5.45 20.46 13.62
C TRP A 114 4.71 19.11 13.76
N TRP A 115 3.62 18.90 12.96
CA TRP A 115 2.90 17.62 12.98
C TRP A 115 3.78 16.47 12.54
N GLN A 116 4.53 16.64 11.46
CA GLN A 116 5.39 15.58 10.93
C GLN A 116 6.56 15.24 11.88
N ASP A 117 7.09 16.22 12.59
CA ASP A 117 8.17 16.00 13.56
C ASP A 117 7.67 15.33 14.86
N ASN A 118 6.48 15.65 15.32
CA ASN A 118 5.98 15.22 16.62
C ASN A 118 5.02 14.03 16.59
N VAL A 119 4.42 13.71 15.43
CA VAL A 119 3.37 12.68 15.35
C VAL A 119 3.68 11.64 14.28
N ALA A 120 3.57 10.36 14.63
CA ALA A 120 3.60 9.28 13.67
C ALA A 120 2.33 9.29 12.80
N PHE A 121 2.41 8.73 11.60
CA PHE A 121 1.29 8.64 10.64
C PHE A 121 0.83 9.98 10.05
N THR A 122 1.70 10.97 9.99
CA THR A 122 1.46 12.28 9.35
C THR A 122 2.19 12.40 8.00
N GLY A 123 2.25 11.33 7.24
CA GLY A 123 2.92 11.31 5.93
C GLY A 123 1.94 11.29 4.77
N GLU A 124 2.49 11.41 3.58
CA GLU A 124 1.76 11.60 2.33
C GLU A 124 1.41 10.28 1.63
N VAL A 125 2.04 9.16 2.02
CA VAL A 125 1.72 7.83 1.47
C VAL A 125 1.20 6.94 2.58
N LEU A 126 0.01 6.39 2.40
CA LEU A 126 -0.68 5.58 3.39
C LEU A 126 -1.09 4.25 2.77
N LEU A 127 -0.85 3.16 3.47
CA LEU A 127 -1.18 1.80 3.05
C LEU A 127 -1.99 1.12 4.15
N GLY A 128 -3.13 0.58 3.79
CA GLY A 128 -3.98 -0.27 4.64
C GLY A 128 -4.11 -1.67 4.07
N HIS A 129 -4.23 -2.64 4.94
CA HIS A 129 -4.46 -4.03 4.59
C HIS A 129 -5.43 -4.69 5.56
N LEU A 130 -6.32 -5.51 5.01
CA LEU A 130 -7.25 -6.37 5.73
C LEU A 130 -6.88 -7.82 5.45
N ARG A 131 -6.59 -8.56 6.49
CA ARG A 131 -6.12 -9.94 6.39
C ARG A 131 -7.28 -10.92 6.48
N TYR A 132 -7.29 -11.86 5.55
CA TYR A 132 -8.01 -13.12 5.68
C TYR A 132 -6.98 -14.24 5.90
N GLY A 133 -7.03 -14.91 7.07
CA GLY A 133 -6.03 -15.89 7.47
C GLY A 133 -6.30 -17.26 6.85
N THR A 134 -5.49 -17.65 5.88
CA THR A 134 -5.65 -18.91 5.14
C THR A 134 -4.63 -19.96 5.53
N HIS A 135 -3.45 -19.53 5.94
CA HIS A 135 -2.37 -20.38 6.39
C HIS A 135 -1.78 -19.86 7.69
N GLY A 136 -1.45 -20.77 8.60
CA GLY A 136 -0.82 -20.48 9.87
C GLY A 136 -1.81 -20.04 10.96
N GLN A 137 -1.31 -19.95 12.18
CA GLN A 137 -2.02 -19.38 13.31
C GLN A 137 -2.25 -17.89 13.06
N ASN A 138 -3.22 -17.29 13.75
CA ASN A 138 -3.54 -15.87 13.62
C ASN A 138 -2.45 -15.00 14.28
N GLU A 139 -1.22 -15.09 13.77
CA GLU A 139 -0.03 -14.43 14.30
C GLU A 139 0.17 -13.07 13.64
N ILE A 140 0.68 -12.14 14.44
CA ILE A 140 0.95 -10.76 14.01
C ILE A 140 2.06 -10.72 12.93
N GLU A 141 2.96 -11.70 12.91
CA GLU A 141 4.05 -11.84 11.94
C GLU A 141 3.52 -11.98 10.52
N ASN A 142 2.39 -12.66 10.36
CA ASN A 142 1.73 -12.88 9.07
C ASN A 142 0.80 -11.72 8.65
N CYS A 143 0.68 -10.68 9.48
CA CYS A 143 -0.20 -9.55 9.20
C CYS A 143 0.53 -8.47 8.38
N HIS A 144 0.00 -8.13 7.21
CA HIS A 144 0.53 -7.02 6.40
C HIS A 144 0.18 -5.65 7.04
N PRO A 145 0.89 -4.57 6.66
CA PRO A 145 2.01 -4.48 5.74
C PRO A 145 3.30 -5.06 6.32
N MET A 146 4.06 -5.76 5.48
CA MET A 146 5.43 -6.17 5.79
C MET A 146 6.41 -5.03 5.55
N LEU A 147 7.57 -5.07 6.22
CA LEU A 147 8.59 -4.03 6.13
C LEU A 147 9.98 -4.66 6.00
N ARG A 148 10.63 -4.35 4.89
CA ARG A 148 12.05 -4.60 4.65
C ARG A 148 12.81 -3.31 4.89
N GLN A 149 13.72 -3.31 5.87
CA GLN A 149 14.44 -2.12 6.32
C GLN A 149 15.85 -2.03 5.78
N ASN A 150 16.28 -0.81 5.46
CA ASN A 150 17.64 -0.46 5.08
C ASN A 150 17.94 0.97 5.56
N ASN A 151 19.21 1.33 5.72
CA ASN A 151 19.61 2.70 6.06
C ASN A 151 19.43 3.70 4.91
N TRP A 152 19.43 3.23 3.67
CA TRP A 152 19.09 4.06 2.51
C TRP A 152 17.57 4.09 2.33
N ARG A 153 16.99 5.30 2.32
CA ARG A 153 15.52 5.48 2.18
C ARG A 153 14.95 4.77 0.96
N SER A 154 15.62 4.90 -0.19
CA SER A 154 15.20 4.30 -1.45
C SER A 154 15.21 2.76 -1.47
N ARG A 155 15.91 2.11 -0.53
CA ARG A 155 15.98 0.65 -0.38
C ARG A 155 14.98 0.09 0.63
N ASN A 156 14.28 0.94 1.39
CA ASN A 156 13.20 0.46 2.24
C ASN A 156 11.99 0.09 1.40
N LEU A 157 11.35 -1.03 1.73
CA LEU A 157 10.14 -1.49 1.08
C LEU A 157 9.09 -1.85 2.13
N VAL A 158 7.92 -1.20 2.03
CA VAL A 158 6.72 -1.57 2.78
C VAL A 158 5.76 -2.18 1.78
N MET A 159 5.26 -3.39 2.04
CA MET A 159 4.45 -4.14 1.09
C MET A 159 3.25 -4.81 1.73
N ALA A 160 2.14 -4.83 1.00
CA ALA A 160 0.94 -5.61 1.29
C ALA A 160 0.35 -6.16 -0.01
N GLY A 161 -0.51 -7.15 0.10
CA GLY A 161 -1.17 -7.67 -1.09
C GLY A 161 -2.27 -8.67 -0.77
N ASN A 162 -3.12 -8.84 -1.76
CA ASN A 162 -4.04 -9.96 -1.90
C ASN A 162 -3.43 -10.89 -2.94
N PHE A 163 -2.76 -11.94 -2.53
CA PHE A 163 -2.09 -12.85 -3.46
C PHE A 163 -2.03 -14.28 -2.93
N ASN A 164 -1.98 -15.21 -3.86
CA ASN A 164 -1.75 -16.62 -3.64
C ASN A 164 -0.84 -17.11 -4.76
N MET A 165 0.42 -17.35 -4.41
CA MET A 165 1.43 -17.82 -5.34
C MET A 165 1.41 -19.34 -5.41
N THR A 166 1.39 -19.90 -6.61
CA THR A 166 1.37 -21.37 -6.82
C THR A 166 2.78 -21.97 -6.78
N ASN A 167 3.80 -21.16 -7.00
CA ASN A 167 5.20 -21.59 -7.14
C ASN A 167 6.13 -20.99 -6.07
N VAL A 168 5.67 -20.87 -4.82
CA VAL A 168 6.45 -20.28 -3.72
C VAL A 168 7.78 -21.00 -3.53
N ASP A 169 7.80 -22.34 -3.65
CA ASP A 169 9.00 -23.15 -3.47
C ASP A 169 10.09 -22.79 -4.49
N ASP A 170 9.72 -22.70 -5.77
CA ASP A 170 10.64 -22.35 -6.85
C ASP A 170 11.19 -20.92 -6.69
N LEU A 171 10.33 -19.99 -6.27
CA LEU A 171 10.72 -18.62 -6.01
C LEU A 171 11.67 -18.49 -4.83
N PHE A 172 11.44 -19.28 -3.77
CA PHE A 172 12.31 -19.35 -2.60
C PHE A 172 13.70 -19.91 -2.97
N ASP A 173 13.75 -21.04 -3.70
CA ASP A 173 14.98 -21.67 -4.13
C ASP A 173 15.77 -20.73 -5.05
N LYS A 174 15.08 -19.96 -5.88
CA LYS A 174 15.69 -18.91 -6.70
C LYS A 174 16.33 -17.80 -5.84
N LEU A 175 15.67 -17.34 -4.79
CA LEU A 175 16.25 -16.36 -3.87
C LEU A 175 17.53 -16.89 -3.19
N VAL A 176 17.51 -18.16 -2.76
CA VAL A 176 18.70 -18.81 -2.21
C VAL A 176 19.83 -18.87 -3.24
N SER A 177 19.52 -19.20 -4.51
CA SER A 177 20.52 -19.22 -5.59
C SER A 177 21.11 -17.83 -5.90
N LEU A 178 20.37 -16.75 -5.61
CA LEU A 178 20.84 -15.36 -5.70
C LEU A 178 21.63 -14.91 -4.45
N GLY A 179 21.94 -15.82 -3.51
CA GLY A 179 22.68 -15.54 -2.30
C GLY A 179 21.86 -14.90 -1.18
N GLN A 180 20.51 -14.88 -1.31
CA GLN A 180 19.62 -14.40 -0.26
C GLN A 180 19.41 -15.49 0.80
N HIS A 181 19.04 -15.07 2.02
CA HIS A 181 18.73 -15.99 3.12
C HIS A 181 17.40 -15.59 3.78
N PRO A 182 16.25 -15.82 3.10
CA PRO A 182 14.94 -15.47 3.66
C PRO A 182 14.66 -16.21 4.96
N LYS A 183 14.03 -15.54 5.92
CA LYS A 183 13.79 -16.10 7.26
C LYS A 183 12.74 -17.21 7.26
N GLU A 184 11.77 -17.11 6.34
CA GLU A 184 10.59 -17.98 6.30
C GLU A 184 10.24 -18.31 4.85
N LYS A 185 9.77 -19.53 4.64
CA LYS A 185 9.32 -20.03 3.33
C LYS A 185 7.81 -19.85 3.20
N VAL A 186 7.37 -18.58 3.20
CA VAL A 186 5.97 -18.19 2.98
C VAL A 186 5.90 -17.23 1.79
N ASP A 187 4.76 -17.22 1.10
CA ASP A 187 4.56 -16.42 -0.12
C ASP A 187 4.88 -14.94 0.08
N THR A 188 4.36 -14.33 1.15
CA THR A 188 4.56 -12.91 1.44
C THR A 188 6.04 -12.53 1.61
N VAL A 189 6.79 -13.30 2.39
CA VAL A 189 8.21 -13.04 2.63
C VAL A 189 8.99 -13.26 1.35
N THR A 190 8.73 -14.37 0.64
CA THR A 190 9.40 -14.72 -0.62
C THR A 190 9.19 -13.66 -1.69
N VAL A 191 7.95 -13.17 -1.88
CA VAL A 191 7.62 -12.11 -2.83
C VAL A 191 8.30 -10.79 -2.43
N MET A 192 8.22 -10.40 -1.15
CA MET A 192 8.83 -9.16 -0.66
C MET A 192 10.35 -9.17 -0.82
N GLU A 193 11.01 -10.27 -0.48
CA GLU A 193 12.48 -10.36 -0.58
C GLU A 193 12.92 -10.40 -2.06
N LYS A 194 12.13 -11.02 -2.96
CA LYS A 194 12.44 -10.98 -4.38
C LYS A 194 12.32 -9.57 -4.97
N ILE A 195 11.26 -8.83 -4.65
CA ILE A 195 11.12 -7.42 -5.07
C ILE A 195 12.22 -6.57 -4.42
N GLY A 196 12.52 -6.80 -3.13
CA GLY A 196 13.59 -6.11 -2.41
C GLY A 196 14.99 -6.33 -3.01
N HIS A 197 15.29 -7.55 -3.46
CA HIS A 197 16.53 -7.86 -4.16
C HIS A 197 16.71 -7.00 -5.43
N PHE A 198 15.70 -6.97 -6.30
CA PHE A 198 15.77 -6.17 -7.51
C PHE A 198 15.68 -4.66 -7.26
N LEU A 199 15.06 -4.24 -6.16
CA LEU A 199 15.12 -2.85 -5.69
C LEU A 199 16.54 -2.47 -5.27
N ASP A 200 17.26 -3.36 -4.58
CA ASP A 200 18.66 -3.14 -4.21
C ASP A 200 19.57 -3.07 -5.43
N GLU A 201 19.37 -3.94 -6.42
CA GLU A 201 20.12 -3.89 -7.68
C GLU A 201 19.86 -2.59 -8.46
N GLU A 202 18.59 -2.15 -8.52
CA GLU A 202 18.24 -0.89 -9.17
C GLU A 202 18.88 0.30 -8.45
N ASN A 203 18.85 0.32 -7.11
CA ASN A 203 19.56 1.32 -6.32
C ASN A 203 21.06 1.30 -6.61
N GLN A 204 21.68 0.12 -6.68
CA GLN A 204 23.10 0.00 -6.99
C GLN A 204 23.43 0.49 -8.40
N ARG A 205 22.57 0.20 -9.39
CA ARG A 205 22.71 0.69 -10.77
C ARG A 205 22.67 2.22 -10.82
N GLN A 206 21.72 2.84 -10.14
CA GLN A 206 21.63 4.30 -10.07
C GLN A 206 22.81 4.91 -9.29
N PHE A 207 23.22 4.29 -8.18
CA PHE A 207 24.39 4.71 -7.40
C PHE A 207 25.64 4.78 -8.27
N LEU A 208 25.97 3.72 -9.01
CA LEU A 208 27.13 3.67 -9.90
C LEU A 208 27.10 4.74 -11.01
N LYS A 209 25.88 5.09 -11.47
CA LYS A 209 25.68 6.12 -12.51
C LYS A 209 25.92 7.55 -12.01
N TYR A 210 25.63 7.82 -10.75
CA TYR A 210 25.59 9.19 -10.22
C TYR A 210 26.64 9.50 -9.15
N ARG A 211 27.30 8.51 -8.54
CA ARG A 211 28.24 8.67 -7.41
C ARG A 211 29.39 9.65 -7.68
N ASP A 212 29.85 9.74 -8.92
CA ASP A 212 30.98 10.62 -9.30
C ASP A 212 30.52 12.06 -9.63
N LYS A 213 29.21 12.34 -9.52
CA LYS A 213 28.59 13.63 -9.87
C LYS A 213 28.03 14.39 -8.67
N TYR A 214 27.74 13.70 -7.55
CA TYR A 214 27.03 14.23 -6.40
C TYR A 214 27.69 13.77 -5.11
N GLU A 215 27.66 14.60 -4.07
CA GLU A 215 28.02 14.23 -2.71
C GLU A 215 26.99 13.26 -2.10
N ASN A 216 27.41 12.42 -1.15
CA ASN A 216 26.55 11.35 -0.62
C ASN A 216 25.18 11.80 -0.08
N PRO A 217 25.03 12.93 0.64
CA PRO A 217 23.70 13.38 1.07
C PRO A 217 22.78 13.73 -0.13
N GLU A 218 23.28 14.49 -1.11
CA GLU A 218 22.57 14.86 -2.33
C GLU A 218 22.30 13.62 -3.20
N LEU A 219 23.27 12.71 -3.30
CA LEU A 219 23.14 11.46 -4.02
C LEU A 219 21.97 10.62 -3.49
N SER A 220 21.72 10.61 -2.18
CA SER A 220 20.58 9.90 -1.58
C SER A 220 19.23 10.41 -2.11
N ASP A 221 19.09 11.72 -2.26
CA ASP A 221 17.86 12.32 -2.79
C ASP A 221 17.71 12.09 -4.30
N ILE A 222 18.81 12.21 -5.06
CA ILE A 222 18.83 11.85 -6.49
C ILE A 222 18.46 10.39 -6.71
N LEU A 223 18.99 9.47 -5.91
CA LEU A 223 18.64 8.05 -6.01
C LEU A 223 17.13 7.82 -5.75
N ALA A 224 16.58 8.50 -4.74
CA ALA A 224 15.16 8.40 -4.43
C ALA A 224 14.25 8.79 -5.61
N GLU A 225 14.66 9.80 -6.40
CA GLU A 225 13.94 10.24 -7.60
C GLU A 225 14.16 9.34 -8.82
N LYS A 226 15.34 8.73 -8.94
CA LYS A 226 15.76 8.01 -10.17
C LYS A 226 15.51 6.51 -10.12
N ILE A 227 14.99 5.96 -9.04
CA ILE A 227 14.60 4.55 -8.95
C ILE A 227 13.49 4.25 -9.96
N ASP A 228 13.75 3.31 -10.85
CA ASP A 228 12.80 2.82 -11.83
C ASP A 228 12.03 1.61 -11.28
N LEU A 229 10.88 1.87 -10.65
CA LEU A 229 10.04 0.81 -10.10
C LEU A 229 9.43 -0.11 -11.16
N MET A 230 9.21 0.37 -12.40
CA MET A 230 8.75 -0.51 -13.48
C MET A 230 9.80 -1.57 -13.78
N ARG A 231 11.05 -1.18 -13.95
CA ARG A 231 12.17 -2.10 -14.14
C ARG A 231 12.34 -3.07 -12.97
N VAL A 232 12.13 -2.62 -11.73
CA VAL A 232 12.14 -3.50 -10.55
C VAL A 232 11.06 -4.56 -10.66
N LEU A 233 9.83 -4.19 -11.03
CA LEU A 233 8.69 -5.10 -11.16
C LEU A 233 8.87 -6.06 -12.34
N GLU A 234 9.28 -5.59 -13.51
CA GLU A 234 9.58 -6.43 -14.68
C GLU A 234 10.55 -7.56 -14.35
N ARG A 235 11.59 -7.26 -13.56
CA ARG A 235 12.61 -8.24 -13.19
C ARG A 235 12.18 -9.16 -12.06
N SER A 236 11.51 -8.61 -11.06
CA SER A 236 11.11 -9.37 -9.87
C SER A 236 9.91 -10.28 -10.14
N CYS A 237 8.95 -9.86 -10.95
CA CYS A 237 7.71 -10.59 -11.16
C CYS A 237 7.74 -11.57 -12.34
N LYS A 238 8.85 -11.62 -13.09
CA LYS A 238 9.00 -12.43 -14.31
C LYS A 238 8.56 -13.88 -14.14
N ASP A 239 8.84 -14.47 -12.98
CA ASP A 239 8.56 -15.88 -12.71
C ASP A 239 7.39 -16.07 -11.73
N PHE A 240 6.59 -15.02 -11.46
CA PHE A 240 5.44 -15.15 -10.57
C PHE A 240 4.32 -15.91 -11.25
N ASP A 241 3.86 -16.98 -10.60
CA ASP A 241 2.69 -17.75 -10.99
C ASP A 241 1.65 -17.70 -9.87
N GLY A 242 0.40 -17.37 -10.23
CA GLY A 242 -0.71 -17.22 -9.30
C GLY A 242 -1.51 -15.93 -9.51
N GLY A 243 -2.51 -15.74 -8.66
CA GLY A 243 -3.34 -14.53 -8.65
C GLY A 243 -2.83 -13.53 -7.63
N TYR A 244 -2.60 -12.28 -8.04
CA TYR A 244 -2.10 -11.25 -7.13
C TYR A 244 -2.53 -9.82 -7.48
N ALA A 245 -2.78 -9.05 -6.42
CA ALA A 245 -2.79 -7.59 -6.44
C ALA A 245 -1.90 -7.11 -5.31
N MET A 246 -0.71 -6.60 -5.64
CA MET A 246 0.33 -6.20 -4.70
C MET A 246 0.46 -4.69 -4.65
N VAL A 247 0.67 -4.16 -3.45
CA VAL A 247 0.94 -2.75 -3.21
C VAL A 247 2.26 -2.61 -2.46
N GLY A 248 3.13 -1.75 -2.95
CA GLY A 248 4.40 -1.44 -2.29
C GLY A 248 4.65 0.06 -2.19
N MET A 249 5.38 0.46 -1.15
CA MET A 249 5.87 1.82 -0.93
C MET A 249 7.36 1.79 -0.61
N THR A 250 8.15 2.62 -1.27
CA THR A 250 9.56 2.83 -0.88
C THR A 250 9.66 3.83 0.27
N GLY A 251 10.74 3.77 1.04
CA GLY A 251 10.97 4.75 2.12
C GLY A 251 11.13 6.20 1.63
N SER A 252 11.34 6.42 0.34
CA SER A 252 11.37 7.74 -0.29
C SER A 252 9.99 8.28 -0.68
N GLY A 253 8.93 7.45 -0.62
CA GLY A 253 7.57 7.87 -0.88
C GLY A 253 7.05 7.56 -2.29
N SER A 254 7.82 6.89 -3.14
CA SER A 254 7.28 6.27 -4.35
C SER A 254 6.46 5.02 -3.98
N ALA A 255 5.43 4.72 -4.77
CA ALA A 255 4.58 3.57 -4.54
C ALA A 255 4.25 2.85 -5.87
N PHE A 256 3.80 1.61 -5.75
CA PHE A 256 3.31 0.85 -6.89
C PHE A 256 2.12 -0.04 -6.51
N VAL A 257 1.31 -0.35 -7.51
CA VAL A 257 0.31 -1.40 -7.47
C VAL A 257 0.56 -2.30 -8.68
N ALA A 258 0.81 -3.58 -8.46
CA ALA A 258 1.05 -4.56 -9.53
C ALA A 258 -0.06 -5.61 -9.52
N ARG A 259 -0.65 -5.88 -10.68
CA ARG A 259 -1.74 -6.84 -10.85
C ARG A 259 -1.31 -8.02 -11.72
N ASP A 260 -1.74 -9.22 -11.33
CA ASP A 260 -1.45 -10.44 -12.05
C ASP A 260 -1.85 -10.38 -13.55
N PRO A 261 -1.16 -11.12 -14.43
CA PRO A 261 -1.37 -11.03 -15.88
C PRO A 261 -2.71 -11.58 -16.36
N ALA A 262 -3.36 -12.45 -15.58
CA ALA A 262 -4.68 -12.99 -15.89
C ALA A 262 -5.83 -12.21 -15.24
N GLY A 263 -5.53 -11.17 -14.43
CA GLY A 263 -6.52 -10.36 -13.76
C GLY A 263 -7.38 -11.12 -12.76
N ILE A 264 -6.80 -12.12 -12.09
CA ILE A 264 -7.49 -12.96 -11.09
C ILE A 264 -7.93 -12.11 -9.91
N ARG A 265 -6.99 -11.28 -9.38
CA ARG A 265 -7.25 -10.41 -8.24
C ARG A 265 -7.67 -9.02 -8.69
N PRO A 266 -8.67 -8.40 -8.05
CA PRO A 266 -9.12 -7.06 -8.40
C PRO A 266 -8.20 -5.99 -7.80
N ALA A 267 -7.99 -4.92 -8.56
CA ALA A 267 -7.38 -3.68 -8.11
C ALA A 267 -7.97 -2.51 -8.89
N PHE A 268 -8.53 -1.55 -8.18
CA PHE A 268 -9.15 -0.36 -8.75
C PHE A 268 -8.45 0.88 -8.27
N TYR A 269 -8.43 1.93 -9.08
CA TYR A 269 -7.85 3.22 -8.70
C TYR A 269 -8.69 4.41 -9.17
N TYR A 270 -8.57 5.48 -8.43
CA TYR A 270 -9.06 6.81 -8.75
C TYR A 270 -7.94 7.82 -8.55
N MET A 271 -7.90 8.86 -9.35
CA MET A 271 -6.96 9.96 -9.15
C MET A 271 -7.56 11.28 -9.60
N ASP A 272 -7.24 12.32 -8.83
CA ASP A 272 -7.47 13.71 -9.15
C ASP A 272 -6.18 14.53 -8.90
N ASP A 273 -6.29 15.84 -8.79
CA ASP A 273 -5.14 16.72 -8.54
C ASP A 273 -4.65 16.69 -7.07
N GLU A 274 -5.42 16.12 -6.16
CA GLU A 274 -5.10 16.00 -4.73
C GLU A 274 -4.64 14.62 -4.32
N VAL A 275 -5.21 13.56 -4.89
CA VAL A 275 -4.97 12.18 -4.43
C VAL A 275 -4.79 11.19 -5.58
N VAL A 276 -4.06 10.13 -5.29
CA VAL A 276 -4.16 8.85 -5.99
C VAL A 276 -4.60 7.81 -4.98
N VAL A 277 -5.63 7.06 -5.30
CA VAL A 277 -6.25 6.09 -4.39
C VAL A 277 -6.38 4.76 -5.07
N VAL A 278 -6.05 3.68 -4.35
CA VAL A 278 -6.22 2.30 -4.84
C VAL A 278 -6.94 1.46 -3.80
N ALA A 279 -7.83 0.59 -4.25
CA ALA A 279 -8.54 -0.36 -3.39
C ALA A 279 -8.85 -1.67 -4.12
N SER A 280 -9.13 -2.72 -3.35
CA SER A 280 -9.65 -3.98 -3.91
C SER A 280 -11.10 -3.86 -4.40
N GLU A 281 -11.85 -2.87 -3.92
CA GLU A 281 -13.26 -2.66 -4.29
C GLU A 281 -13.53 -1.20 -4.70
N LYS A 282 -14.26 -1.01 -5.81
CA LYS A 282 -14.71 0.33 -6.29
C LYS A 282 -15.51 1.08 -5.22
N GLN A 283 -16.36 0.36 -4.47
CA GLN A 283 -17.21 0.92 -3.43
C GLN A 283 -16.42 1.62 -2.31
N ALA A 284 -15.24 1.08 -1.96
CA ALA A 284 -14.37 1.69 -0.95
C ALA A 284 -13.86 3.06 -1.40
N ILE A 285 -13.51 3.19 -2.68
CA ILE A 285 -13.08 4.46 -3.30
C ILE A 285 -14.27 5.43 -3.38
N LYS A 286 -15.37 5.02 -4.02
CA LYS A 286 -16.58 5.83 -4.20
C LYS A 286 -17.06 6.47 -2.91
N THR A 287 -17.16 5.67 -1.84
CA THR A 287 -17.67 6.16 -0.54
C THR A 287 -16.69 7.10 0.16
N SER A 288 -15.38 6.89 -0.05
CA SER A 288 -14.36 7.68 0.67
C SER A 288 -14.00 8.99 -0.02
N PHE A 289 -14.13 9.08 -1.36
CA PHE A 289 -13.65 10.22 -2.14
C PHE A 289 -14.71 10.95 -2.96
N ASP A 290 -15.99 10.60 -2.80
CA ASP A 290 -17.12 11.25 -3.47
C ASP A 290 -16.92 11.44 -4.99
N CYS A 291 -16.37 10.42 -5.64
CA CYS A 291 -16.15 10.36 -7.08
C CYS A 291 -17.25 9.55 -7.77
N GLU A 292 -17.41 9.65 -9.09
CA GLU A 292 -18.34 8.81 -9.83
C GLU A 292 -17.74 7.43 -10.15
N TYR A 293 -18.57 6.39 -10.29
CA TYR A 293 -18.08 5.05 -10.66
C TYR A 293 -17.33 5.02 -11.98
N SER A 294 -17.71 5.88 -12.93
CA SER A 294 -17.05 6.05 -14.23
C SER A 294 -15.63 6.61 -14.14
N GLU A 295 -15.29 7.28 -13.05
CA GLU A 295 -13.95 7.82 -12.80
C GLU A 295 -13.02 6.79 -12.15
N ILE A 296 -13.59 5.70 -11.60
CA ILE A 296 -12.80 4.62 -10.98
C ILE A 296 -12.39 3.62 -12.06
N LYS A 297 -11.10 3.53 -12.29
CA LYS A 297 -10.50 2.64 -13.29
C LYS A 297 -10.04 1.34 -12.63
N GLU A 298 -10.05 0.27 -13.40
CA GLU A 298 -9.43 -0.99 -13.01
C GLU A 298 -7.97 -1.01 -13.50
N VAL A 299 -7.04 -1.45 -12.65
CA VAL A 299 -5.65 -1.66 -13.07
C VAL A 299 -5.64 -2.79 -14.11
N THR A 300 -5.06 -2.54 -15.27
CA THR A 300 -5.02 -3.51 -16.37
C THR A 300 -4.26 -4.79 -15.94
N PRO A 301 -4.75 -6.00 -16.26
CA PRO A 301 -4.00 -7.23 -16.01
C PRO A 301 -2.59 -7.19 -16.63
N GLY A 302 -1.58 -7.60 -15.86
CA GLY A 302 -0.17 -7.55 -16.27
C GLY A 302 0.45 -6.15 -16.21
N HIS A 303 -0.30 -5.14 -15.74
CA HIS A 303 0.20 -3.77 -15.59
C HIS A 303 0.50 -3.44 -14.13
N ALA A 304 1.37 -2.47 -13.97
CA ALA A 304 1.58 -1.79 -12.70
C ALA A 304 1.25 -0.31 -12.81
N LEU A 305 0.57 0.20 -11.79
CA LEU A 305 0.39 1.62 -11.53
C LEU A 305 1.54 2.07 -10.64
N VAL A 306 2.48 2.85 -11.18
CA VAL A 306 3.60 3.41 -10.43
C VAL A 306 3.29 4.87 -10.12
N ILE A 307 3.46 5.23 -8.86
CA ILE A 307 3.29 6.59 -8.34
C ILE A 307 4.67 7.05 -7.89
N ALA A 308 5.24 8.00 -8.57
CA ALA A 308 6.55 8.53 -8.25
C ALA A 308 6.53 9.41 -6.98
N MET A 309 7.71 9.74 -6.47
CA MET A 309 7.85 10.55 -5.26
C MET A 309 7.18 11.93 -5.42
N ASP A 310 7.20 12.52 -6.60
CA ASP A 310 6.54 13.79 -6.93
C ASP A 310 5.00 13.70 -7.08
N GLY A 311 4.44 12.49 -7.00
CA GLY A 311 3.01 12.22 -7.18
C GLY A 311 2.58 12.05 -8.64
N SER A 312 3.50 12.03 -9.60
CA SER A 312 3.20 11.66 -10.97
C SER A 312 2.86 10.17 -11.07
N VAL A 313 1.98 9.81 -12.00
CA VAL A 313 1.42 8.47 -12.11
C VAL A 313 1.64 7.92 -13.51
N LYS A 314 2.09 6.66 -13.57
CA LYS A 314 2.23 5.93 -14.83
C LYS A 314 1.66 4.52 -14.65
N GLU A 315 0.73 4.13 -15.53
CA GLU A 315 0.32 2.74 -15.69
C GLU A 315 0.99 2.16 -16.95
N ALA A 316 1.68 1.03 -16.79
CA ALA A 316 2.33 0.34 -17.91
C ALA A 316 2.45 -1.17 -17.64
N ALA A 317 2.61 -1.94 -18.71
CA ALA A 317 2.86 -3.38 -18.63
C ALA A 317 4.22 -3.64 -17.99
N PHE A 318 4.28 -4.59 -17.05
CA PHE A 318 5.51 -5.14 -16.48
C PHE A 318 5.66 -6.63 -16.80
N ILE A 319 4.57 -7.26 -17.25
CA ILE A 319 4.51 -8.64 -17.73
C ILE A 319 3.44 -8.74 -18.82
N ASP A 320 3.60 -9.66 -19.76
CA ASP A 320 2.63 -9.86 -20.83
C ASP A 320 1.28 -10.32 -20.28
N ARG A 321 0.22 -9.69 -20.76
CA ARG A 321 -1.15 -10.02 -20.38
C ARG A 321 -1.52 -11.42 -20.88
N LEU A 322 -2.14 -12.21 -20.02
CA LEU A 322 -2.73 -13.50 -20.33
C LEU A 322 -4.24 -13.37 -20.63
N GLU A 323 -4.86 -14.50 -21.00
CA GLU A 323 -6.32 -14.59 -21.03
C GLU A 323 -6.91 -14.22 -19.67
N GLN A 324 -7.93 -13.36 -19.65
CA GLN A 324 -8.51 -12.89 -18.40
C GLN A 324 -9.29 -14.00 -17.68
N LYS A 325 -8.95 -14.25 -16.42
CA LYS A 325 -9.53 -15.27 -15.55
C LYS A 325 -9.93 -14.66 -14.20
N SER A 326 -10.88 -13.71 -14.26
CA SER A 326 -11.37 -13.05 -13.03
C SER A 326 -11.91 -14.08 -12.04
N CYS A 327 -11.56 -13.95 -10.77
CA CYS A 327 -12.00 -14.85 -9.72
C CYS A 327 -13.53 -14.77 -9.53
N SER A 328 -14.23 -15.88 -9.70
CA SER A 328 -15.69 -15.93 -9.54
C SER A 328 -16.11 -15.71 -8.08
N PHE A 329 -15.30 -16.16 -7.09
CA PHE A 329 -15.56 -15.90 -5.69
C PHE A 329 -15.53 -14.41 -5.34
N GLU A 330 -14.63 -13.65 -5.96
CA GLU A 330 -14.62 -12.18 -5.86
C GLU A 330 -15.97 -11.58 -6.25
N ARG A 331 -16.51 -11.99 -7.36
CA ARG A 331 -17.73 -11.42 -7.91
C ARG A 331 -19.02 -11.90 -7.23
N ILE A 332 -19.05 -13.18 -6.83
CA ILE A 332 -20.24 -13.80 -6.23
C ILE A 332 -20.28 -13.58 -4.71
N TYR A 333 -19.14 -13.65 -4.03
CA TYR A 333 -19.08 -13.75 -2.58
C TYR A 333 -18.53 -12.49 -1.90
N PHE A 334 -17.36 -12.01 -2.31
CA PHE A 334 -16.67 -10.92 -1.58
C PHE A 334 -17.11 -9.52 -2.01
N SER A 335 -17.28 -9.27 -3.31
CA SER A 335 -17.66 -7.94 -3.80
C SER A 335 -19.05 -7.54 -3.31
N ARG A 336 -19.22 -6.27 -3.01
CA ARG A 336 -20.53 -5.76 -2.54
C ARG A 336 -21.52 -5.58 -3.69
N GLY A 337 -22.77 -5.95 -3.43
CA GLY A 337 -23.88 -5.76 -4.39
C GLY A 337 -24.25 -4.29 -4.64
N SER A 338 -23.61 -3.34 -3.97
CA SER A 338 -23.73 -1.91 -4.25
C SER A 338 -22.82 -1.45 -5.41
N ASP A 339 -21.90 -2.29 -5.89
CA ASP A 339 -21.20 -2.09 -7.16
C ASP A 339 -22.17 -2.39 -8.31
N PRO A 340 -22.41 -1.46 -9.26
CA PRO A 340 -23.35 -1.66 -10.36
C PRO A 340 -23.08 -2.91 -11.20
N ASP A 341 -21.80 -3.19 -11.50
CA ASP A 341 -21.42 -4.35 -12.32
C ASP A 341 -21.75 -5.65 -11.58
N ILE A 342 -21.39 -5.74 -10.31
CA ILE A 342 -21.68 -6.88 -9.44
C ILE A 342 -23.19 -7.08 -9.25
N TYR A 343 -23.94 -6.00 -9.07
CA TYR A 343 -25.40 -6.05 -8.98
C TYR A 343 -26.03 -6.66 -10.23
N HIS A 344 -25.64 -6.18 -11.43
CA HIS A 344 -26.17 -6.69 -12.70
C HIS A 344 -25.82 -8.16 -12.92
N GLU A 345 -24.60 -8.58 -12.62
CA GLU A 345 -24.18 -9.98 -12.72
C GLU A 345 -25.00 -10.89 -11.79
N ARG A 346 -25.11 -10.53 -10.52
CA ARG A 346 -25.88 -11.31 -9.54
C ARG A 346 -27.37 -11.36 -9.90
N LYS A 347 -27.93 -10.27 -10.42
CA LYS A 347 -29.31 -10.25 -10.92
C LYS A 347 -29.48 -11.21 -12.09
N LYS A 348 -28.54 -11.23 -13.03
CA LYS A 348 -28.55 -12.15 -14.16
C LYS A 348 -28.44 -13.61 -13.71
N LEU A 349 -27.54 -13.90 -12.76
CA LEU A 349 -27.45 -15.25 -12.17
C LEU A 349 -28.77 -15.68 -11.54
N GLY A 350 -29.41 -14.82 -10.75
CA GLY A 350 -30.73 -15.13 -10.16
C GLY A 350 -31.87 -15.28 -11.15
N GLN A 351 -31.74 -14.77 -12.39
CA GLN A 351 -32.70 -14.98 -13.47
C GLN A 351 -32.48 -16.31 -14.20
N LEU A 352 -31.28 -16.89 -14.10
CA LEU A 352 -30.94 -18.16 -14.74
C LEU A 352 -31.23 -19.36 -13.83
N LEU A 353 -31.42 -19.14 -12.53
CA LEU A 353 -31.86 -20.13 -11.55
C LEU A 353 -33.37 -20.28 -11.56
#